data_3d7a28ca0aed1084346878a235542e6e
#
_entry.id   3d7a28ca0aed1084346878a235542e6e
#
_cell.length_a   1.000
_cell.length_b   1.000
_cell.length_c   1.000
_cell.angle_alpha   90.00
_cell.angle_beta   90.00
_cell.angle_gamma   90.00
#
_symmetry.space_group_name_H-M   'P 1'
#
loop_
_entity.id
_entity.type
_entity.pdbx_description
1 polymer ?
#
loop_
_entity_poly.entity_id
_entity_poly.type
_entity_poly.pdbx_seq_one_letter_code
_entity_poly.pdbx_strand_id
1 'polypeptide(L)'
;MNLEIAHLQLPLTAFALEVNARLGARITGVFGASGSGKTSLLEVIAGLRRPASGRIVLDGAVLSDAADGAFLAAEQRSIGYVPQDDALFPHLNVRQNLCYSHLADKKGHRPEITYEHVVTVLDIADLTERHVVSLSGGERQRVAFGRAVLASPRLLLLDEPLAGLDAELKERVIPYLLTIRDEFGIPMLYVSHNADEIVALCDDVLLLERGRCVRRGTCAALFAASAAPHYVLKPD
;
A
#
# COMPACT_ATOMS: atom_id res chain seq x y z
N MET A 1 -10.75 8.88 -2.91
CA MET A 1 -10.78 7.43 -3.23
C MET A 1 -12.14 6.86 -2.89
N ASN A 2 -12.68 6.01 -3.75
CA ASN A 2 -13.83 5.17 -3.43
C ASN A 2 -13.50 3.74 -3.88
N LEU A 3 -13.01 2.91 -2.94
CA LEU A 3 -12.74 1.50 -3.17
C LEU A 3 -13.86 0.66 -2.56
N GLU A 4 -14.63 0.00 -3.41
CA GLU A 4 -15.69 -0.92 -3.01
C GLU A 4 -15.23 -2.36 -3.22
N ILE A 5 -15.33 -3.15 -2.16
CA ILE A 5 -15.07 -4.58 -2.16
C ILE A 5 -16.37 -5.26 -1.71
N ALA A 6 -17.07 -5.91 -2.63
CA ALA A 6 -18.36 -6.53 -2.36
C ALA A 6 -18.26 -8.05 -2.42
N HIS A 7 -18.57 -8.72 -1.31
CA HIS A 7 -18.63 -10.17 -1.18
C HIS A 7 -17.40 -10.92 -1.71
N LEU A 8 -16.22 -10.31 -1.54
CA LEU A 8 -14.96 -10.89 -1.97
C LEU A 8 -14.69 -12.20 -1.24
N GLN A 9 -14.42 -13.26 -2.00
CA GLN A 9 -13.92 -14.52 -1.46
C GLN A 9 -12.70 -15.00 -2.22
N LEU A 10 -11.65 -15.36 -1.48
CA LEU A 10 -10.44 -15.99 -1.98
C LEU A 10 -10.07 -17.15 -1.08
N PRO A 11 -10.11 -18.40 -1.56
CA PRO A 11 -9.61 -19.54 -0.81
C PRO A 11 -8.11 -19.39 -0.52
N LEU A 12 -7.73 -19.56 0.73
CA LEU A 12 -6.35 -19.67 1.20
C LEU A 12 -6.15 -21.05 1.83
N THR A 13 -4.91 -21.42 2.12
CA THR A 13 -4.60 -22.78 2.61
C THR A 13 -5.30 -23.12 3.93
N ALA A 14 -5.40 -22.17 4.86
CA ALA A 14 -5.94 -22.41 6.20
C ALA A 14 -7.38 -21.87 6.42
N PHE A 15 -7.82 -20.91 5.58
CA PHE A 15 -9.14 -20.29 5.67
C PHE A 15 -9.50 -19.64 4.33
N ALA A 16 -10.66 -19.03 4.21
CA ALA A 16 -11.02 -18.16 3.09
C ALA A 16 -10.88 -16.68 3.50
N LEU A 17 -10.29 -15.86 2.63
CA LEU A 17 -10.39 -14.41 2.74
C LEU A 17 -11.81 -13.99 2.32
N GLU A 18 -12.54 -13.39 3.24
CA GLU A 18 -13.92 -12.92 3.04
C GLU A 18 -14.00 -11.45 3.44
N VAL A 19 -14.10 -10.55 2.45
CA VAL A 19 -14.13 -9.11 2.72
C VAL A 19 -15.32 -8.46 2.03
N ASN A 20 -16.02 -7.63 2.81
CA ASN A 20 -17.06 -6.73 2.33
C ASN A 20 -16.83 -5.36 2.96
N ALA A 21 -16.35 -4.38 2.17
CA ALA A 21 -15.94 -3.08 2.68
C ALA A 21 -16.05 -1.99 1.62
N ARG A 22 -16.28 -0.75 2.07
CA ARG A 22 -16.13 0.46 1.27
C ARG A 22 -15.11 1.35 1.93
N LEU A 23 -14.03 1.67 1.24
CA LEU A 23 -12.89 2.42 1.78
C LEU A 23 -12.82 3.76 1.06
N GLY A 24 -12.77 4.86 1.83
CA GLY A 24 -12.83 6.23 1.29
C GLY A 24 -11.82 7.20 1.91
N ALA A 25 -11.09 6.78 2.95
CA ALA A 25 -10.08 7.61 3.60
C ALA A 25 -8.87 7.90 2.69
N ARG A 26 -8.07 8.90 3.05
CA ARG A 26 -6.83 9.21 2.32
C ARG A 26 -5.79 8.12 2.57
N ILE A 27 -5.66 7.67 3.82
CA ILE A 27 -4.88 6.46 4.16
C ILE A 27 -5.78 5.54 4.97
N THR A 28 -6.02 4.33 4.45
CA THR A 28 -6.73 3.26 5.17
C THR A 28 -5.72 2.21 5.62
N GLY A 29 -5.67 1.95 6.92
CA GLY A 29 -4.89 0.87 7.50
C GLY A 29 -5.59 -0.49 7.33
N VAL A 30 -4.84 -1.52 7.02
CA VAL A 30 -5.27 -2.92 7.16
C VAL A 30 -4.42 -3.54 8.26
N PHE A 31 -5.00 -3.66 9.45
CA PHE A 31 -4.33 -4.13 10.65
C PHE A 31 -4.73 -5.58 10.96
N GLY A 32 -3.78 -6.35 11.47
CA GLY A 32 -4.03 -7.73 11.91
C GLY A 32 -2.75 -8.53 12.08
N ALA A 33 -2.84 -9.67 12.75
CA ALA A 33 -1.70 -10.56 12.98
C ALA A 33 -1.09 -11.06 11.66
N SER A 34 0.18 -11.48 11.71
CA SER A 34 0.81 -12.18 10.58
C SER A 34 -0.02 -13.39 10.16
N GLY A 35 -0.17 -13.57 8.85
CA GLY A 35 -0.99 -14.64 8.30
C GLY A 35 -2.50 -14.40 8.33
N SER A 36 -3.00 -13.22 8.73
CA SER A 36 -4.46 -12.94 8.72
C SER A 36 -5.07 -12.73 7.33
N GLY A 37 -4.26 -12.66 6.26
CA GLY A 37 -4.72 -12.48 4.87
C GLY A 37 -4.53 -11.07 4.31
N LYS A 38 -3.80 -10.18 4.99
CA LYS A 38 -3.57 -8.78 4.58
C LYS A 38 -2.91 -8.66 3.20
N THR A 39 -1.78 -9.34 3.01
CA THR A 39 -1.08 -9.42 1.72
C THR A 39 -1.99 -9.96 0.62
N SER A 40 -2.74 -11.05 0.91
CA SER A 40 -3.66 -11.63 -0.06
C SER A 40 -4.77 -10.65 -0.48
N LEU A 41 -5.25 -9.81 0.44
CA LEU A 41 -6.20 -8.73 0.10
C LEU A 41 -5.56 -7.72 -0.85
N LEU A 42 -4.34 -7.26 -0.57
CA LEU A 42 -3.63 -6.35 -1.45
C LEU A 42 -3.38 -6.97 -2.84
N GLU A 43 -2.93 -8.22 -2.89
CA GLU A 43 -2.67 -8.93 -4.15
C GLU A 43 -3.93 -9.06 -5.03
N VAL A 44 -5.10 -9.29 -4.42
CA VAL A 44 -6.37 -9.34 -5.17
C VAL A 44 -6.74 -7.95 -5.69
N ILE A 45 -6.57 -6.89 -4.89
CA ILE A 45 -6.83 -5.50 -5.30
C ILE A 45 -5.84 -5.09 -6.41
N ALA A 46 -4.57 -5.47 -6.30
CA ALA A 46 -3.53 -5.23 -7.30
C ALA A 46 -3.76 -6.00 -8.61
N GLY A 47 -4.57 -7.08 -8.61
CA GLY A 47 -4.78 -7.95 -9.77
C GLY A 47 -3.74 -9.07 -9.93
N LEU A 48 -2.94 -9.31 -8.90
CA LEU A 48 -1.95 -10.38 -8.87
C LEU A 48 -2.60 -11.74 -8.52
N ARG A 49 -3.77 -11.71 -7.89
CA ARG A 49 -4.57 -12.91 -7.60
C ARG A 49 -6.01 -12.70 -8.03
N ARG A 50 -6.61 -13.75 -8.59
CA ARG A 50 -8.02 -13.74 -8.99
C ARG A 50 -8.89 -14.24 -7.84
N PRO A 51 -9.92 -13.49 -7.40
CA PRO A 51 -10.85 -13.96 -6.39
C PRO A 51 -11.77 -15.05 -6.95
N ALA A 52 -12.26 -15.93 -6.08
CA ALA A 52 -13.22 -16.97 -6.45
C ALA A 52 -14.63 -16.38 -6.63
N SER A 53 -14.98 -15.35 -5.84
CA SER A 53 -16.25 -14.63 -5.97
C SER A 53 -16.09 -13.17 -5.53
N GLY A 54 -17.12 -12.37 -5.79
CA GLY A 54 -17.19 -10.97 -5.39
C GLY A 54 -16.78 -10.00 -6.48
N ARG A 55 -16.85 -8.72 -6.12
CA ARG A 55 -16.62 -7.60 -7.03
C ARG A 55 -15.73 -6.56 -6.39
N ILE A 56 -14.80 -5.98 -7.15
CA ILE A 56 -13.93 -4.88 -6.72
C ILE A 56 -14.10 -3.73 -7.70
N VAL A 57 -14.39 -2.55 -7.17
CA VAL A 57 -14.56 -1.31 -7.93
C VAL A 57 -13.68 -0.21 -7.32
N LEU A 58 -12.90 0.48 -8.13
CA LEU A 58 -12.11 1.64 -7.71
C LEU A 58 -12.57 2.88 -8.49
N ASP A 59 -13.10 3.88 -7.78
CA ASP A 59 -13.62 5.14 -8.35
C ASP A 59 -14.53 4.91 -9.57
N GLY A 60 -15.45 3.95 -9.45
CA GLY A 60 -16.42 3.57 -10.49
C GLY A 60 -15.88 2.61 -11.56
N ALA A 61 -14.57 2.36 -11.63
CA ALA A 61 -14.00 1.39 -12.55
C ALA A 61 -14.03 -0.02 -11.95
N VAL A 62 -14.61 -0.99 -12.66
CA VAL A 62 -14.63 -2.40 -12.24
C VAL A 62 -13.24 -3.00 -12.44
N LEU A 63 -12.57 -3.40 -11.36
CA LEU A 63 -11.27 -4.07 -11.39
C LEU A 63 -11.43 -5.59 -11.51
N SER A 64 -12.44 -6.15 -10.86
CA SER A 64 -12.85 -7.53 -11.04
C SER A 64 -14.33 -7.71 -10.67
N ASP A 65 -15.00 -8.60 -11.38
CA ASP A 65 -16.35 -9.07 -11.07
C ASP A 65 -16.42 -10.55 -11.45
N ALA A 66 -16.51 -11.40 -10.44
CA ALA A 66 -16.51 -12.84 -10.65
C ALA A 66 -17.80 -13.34 -11.30
N ALA A 67 -18.94 -12.65 -11.11
CA ALA A 67 -20.22 -13.00 -11.69
C ALA A 67 -20.22 -12.82 -13.21
N ASP A 68 -19.62 -11.74 -13.69
CA ASP A 68 -19.52 -11.40 -15.11
C ASP A 68 -18.21 -11.92 -15.76
N GLY A 69 -17.34 -12.57 -14.97
CA GLY A 69 -16.02 -13.03 -15.41
C GLY A 69 -15.01 -11.90 -15.67
N ALA A 70 -15.37 -10.66 -15.36
CA ALA A 70 -14.50 -9.50 -15.58
C ALA A 70 -13.29 -9.53 -14.64
N PHE A 71 -12.09 -9.38 -15.23
CA PHE A 71 -10.85 -9.30 -14.47
C PHE A 71 -9.84 -8.44 -15.22
N LEU A 72 -9.64 -7.24 -14.72
CA LEU A 72 -8.63 -6.32 -15.26
C LEU A 72 -7.24 -6.78 -14.80
N ALA A 73 -6.32 -6.94 -15.73
CA ALA A 73 -4.94 -7.35 -15.42
C ALA A 73 -4.22 -6.27 -14.59
N ALA A 74 -3.23 -6.67 -13.79
CA ALA A 74 -2.57 -5.78 -12.83
C ALA A 74 -2.02 -4.50 -13.48
N GLU A 75 -1.39 -4.61 -14.63
CA GLU A 75 -0.80 -3.49 -15.40
C GLU A 75 -1.86 -2.50 -15.93
N GLN A 76 -3.12 -2.89 -15.97
CA GLN A 76 -4.24 -2.04 -16.44
C GLN A 76 -4.98 -1.33 -15.30
N ARG A 77 -4.68 -1.67 -14.03
CA ARG A 77 -5.41 -1.14 -12.87
C ARG A 77 -4.97 0.25 -12.45
N SER A 78 -3.81 0.73 -12.93
CA SER A 78 -3.18 1.98 -12.46
C SER A 78 -3.04 2.02 -10.93
N ILE A 79 -2.56 0.91 -10.35
CA ILE A 79 -2.31 0.73 -8.93
C ILE A 79 -0.81 0.60 -8.71
N GLY A 80 -0.26 1.40 -7.81
CA GLY A 80 1.11 1.23 -7.32
C GLY A 80 1.13 0.17 -6.21
N TYR A 81 2.03 -0.79 -6.27
CA TYR A 81 2.19 -1.81 -5.24
C TYR A 81 3.64 -1.86 -4.75
N VAL A 82 3.83 -1.68 -3.47
CA VAL A 82 5.11 -1.83 -2.78
C VAL A 82 4.98 -3.05 -1.86
N PRO A 83 5.56 -4.18 -2.25
CA PRO A 83 5.59 -5.39 -1.43
C PRO A 83 6.59 -5.26 -0.27
N GLN A 84 6.51 -6.17 0.67
CA GLN A 84 7.33 -6.18 1.89
C GLN A 84 8.84 -6.23 1.63
N ASP A 85 9.30 -6.81 0.52
CA ASP A 85 10.69 -6.95 0.12
C ASP A 85 11.20 -5.84 -0.81
N ASP A 86 10.48 -4.69 -0.88
CA ASP A 86 10.75 -3.53 -1.76
C ASP A 86 10.68 -3.85 -3.27
N ALA A 87 10.95 -5.07 -3.67
CA ALA A 87 10.99 -5.59 -5.05
C ALA A 87 11.76 -4.69 -6.04
N LEU A 88 12.84 -4.03 -5.59
CA LEU A 88 13.71 -3.26 -6.47
C LEU A 88 14.52 -4.19 -7.38
N PHE A 89 14.78 -3.74 -8.60
CA PHE A 89 15.59 -4.48 -9.56
C PHE A 89 17.07 -4.37 -9.19
N PRO A 90 17.72 -5.44 -8.70
CA PRO A 90 19.07 -5.36 -8.13
C PRO A 90 20.16 -5.07 -9.16
N HIS A 91 19.90 -5.33 -10.44
CA HIS A 91 20.81 -5.07 -11.55
C HIS A 91 20.72 -3.65 -12.11
N LEU A 92 19.78 -2.83 -11.61
CA LEU A 92 19.56 -1.45 -12.01
C LEU A 92 20.04 -0.48 -10.93
N ASN A 93 20.44 0.72 -11.34
CA ASN A 93 20.66 1.82 -10.41
C ASN A 93 19.32 2.45 -9.97
N VAL A 94 19.37 3.42 -9.05
CA VAL A 94 18.19 4.09 -8.51
C VAL A 94 17.39 4.78 -9.62
N ARG A 95 18.04 5.58 -10.48
CA ARG A 95 17.38 6.26 -11.62
C ARG A 95 16.64 5.27 -12.52
N GLN A 96 17.27 4.17 -12.87
CA GLN A 96 16.68 3.14 -13.72
C GLN A 96 15.48 2.44 -13.05
N ASN A 97 15.56 2.18 -11.73
CA ASN A 97 14.43 1.67 -10.96
C ASN A 97 13.25 2.65 -10.95
N LEU A 98 13.51 3.92 -10.67
CA LEU A 98 12.49 4.97 -10.65
C LEU A 98 11.80 5.14 -12.01
N CYS A 99 12.56 5.16 -13.09
CA CYS A 99 12.03 5.34 -14.44
C CYS A 99 11.45 4.07 -15.06
N TYR A 100 11.53 2.92 -14.39
CA TYR A 100 11.11 1.65 -14.98
C TYR A 100 9.64 1.65 -15.42
N SER A 101 8.76 2.21 -14.59
CA SER A 101 7.32 2.34 -14.91
C SER A 101 7.04 3.43 -15.96
N HIS A 102 7.93 4.40 -16.10
CA HIS A 102 7.78 5.51 -17.04
C HIS A 102 8.00 5.08 -18.51
N LEU A 103 8.65 3.92 -18.70
CA LEU A 103 8.87 3.32 -20.02
C LEU A 103 7.66 2.54 -20.54
N ALA A 104 6.71 2.20 -19.63
CA ALA A 104 5.56 1.35 -19.92
C ALA A 104 4.29 2.17 -20.05
N ASP A 105 3.93 2.84 -21.01
CA ASP A 105 2.64 3.46 -21.37
C ASP A 105 2.22 4.74 -20.61
N LYS A 106 2.00 5.79 -21.41
CA LYS A 106 1.65 7.15 -20.95
C LYS A 106 0.14 7.39 -20.71
N LYS A 107 -0.68 6.36 -20.67
CA LYS A 107 -2.12 6.49 -20.45
C LYS A 107 -2.44 6.73 -18.97
N GLY A 108 -2.87 7.95 -18.64
CA GLY A 108 -3.26 8.32 -17.27
C GLY A 108 -2.18 9.01 -16.44
N HIS A 109 -1.09 9.41 -17.07
CA HIS A 109 -0.01 10.15 -16.40
C HIS A 109 -0.53 11.46 -15.81
N ARG A 110 -0.23 11.71 -14.54
CA ARG A 110 -0.51 13.00 -13.89
C ARG A 110 0.67 13.93 -14.16
N PRO A 111 0.49 15.04 -14.86
CA PRO A 111 1.60 15.93 -15.23
C PRO A 111 2.33 16.54 -14.02
N GLU A 112 1.66 16.59 -12.86
CA GLU A 112 2.24 17.08 -11.61
C GLU A 112 3.20 16.10 -10.94
N ILE A 113 3.20 14.82 -11.32
CA ILE A 113 4.10 13.80 -10.78
C ILE A 113 5.31 13.69 -11.72
N THR A 114 6.29 14.55 -11.52
CA THR A 114 7.54 14.53 -12.29
C THR A 114 8.64 13.78 -11.54
N TYR A 115 9.64 13.31 -12.29
CA TYR A 115 10.82 12.65 -11.73
C TYR A 115 11.53 13.56 -10.70
N GLU A 116 11.77 14.82 -11.07
CA GLU A 116 12.46 15.80 -10.25
C GLU A 116 11.72 16.07 -8.94
N HIS A 117 10.38 16.19 -9.03
CA HIS A 117 9.55 16.42 -7.85
C HIS A 117 9.60 15.21 -6.90
N VAL A 118 9.42 13.99 -7.42
CA VAL A 118 9.47 12.77 -6.60
C VAL A 118 10.85 12.58 -5.96
N VAL A 119 11.94 12.80 -6.70
CA VAL A 119 13.31 12.68 -6.19
C VAL A 119 13.58 13.69 -5.08
N THR A 120 13.07 14.91 -5.21
CA THR A 120 13.19 15.95 -4.19
C THR A 120 12.38 15.63 -2.94
N VAL A 121 11.09 15.28 -3.11
CA VAL A 121 10.18 14.96 -2.01
C VAL A 121 10.67 13.78 -1.17
N LEU A 122 11.27 12.77 -1.81
CA LEU A 122 11.76 11.58 -1.14
C LEU A 122 13.23 11.69 -0.68
N ASP A 123 13.87 12.84 -0.92
CA ASP A 123 15.27 13.08 -0.54
C ASP A 123 16.19 11.95 -1.03
N ILE A 124 16.13 11.65 -2.33
CA ILE A 124 16.91 10.58 -2.99
C ILE A 124 17.75 11.09 -4.17
N ALA A 125 17.93 12.42 -4.29
CA ALA A 125 18.69 13.03 -5.39
C ALA A 125 20.12 12.50 -5.49
N ASP A 126 20.81 12.45 -4.35
CA ASP A 126 22.21 12.00 -4.26
C ASP A 126 22.38 10.48 -4.42
N LEU A 127 21.27 9.73 -4.47
CA LEU A 127 21.27 8.29 -4.61
C LEU A 127 21.08 7.82 -6.05
N THR A 128 20.70 8.71 -6.97
CA THR A 128 20.16 8.35 -8.30
C THR A 128 21.12 7.52 -9.15
N GLU A 129 22.42 7.73 -9.01
CA GLU A 129 23.44 6.98 -9.76
C GLU A 129 23.95 5.74 -9.01
N ARG A 130 23.53 5.52 -7.75
CA ARG A 130 23.92 4.35 -6.97
C ARG A 130 23.16 3.11 -7.40
N HIS A 131 23.79 1.94 -7.28
CA HIS A 131 23.09 0.66 -7.39
C HIS A 131 22.26 0.39 -6.12
N VAL A 132 21.04 -0.14 -6.28
CA VAL A 132 20.12 -0.35 -5.15
C VAL A 132 20.65 -1.33 -4.10
N VAL A 133 21.54 -2.23 -4.46
CA VAL A 133 22.20 -3.16 -3.53
C VAL A 133 23.12 -2.47 -2.52
N SER A 134 23.60 -1.25 -2.80
CA SER A 134 24.46 -0.47 -1.91
C SER A 134 23.69 0.44 -0.95
N LEU A 135 22.37 0.47 -1.05
CA LEU A 135 21.51 1.34 -0.24
C LEU A 135 21.23 0.75 1.14
N SER A 136 21.06 1.61 2.13
CA SER A 136 20.47 1.25 3.42
C SER A 136 18.99 0.84 3.27
N GLY A 137 18.41 0.21 4.30
CA GLY A 137 17.00 -0.19 4.29
C GLY A 137 16.06 0.98 4.02
N GLY A 138 16.23 2.10 4.72
CA GLY A 138 15.38 3.29 4.51
C GLY A 138 15.58 3.96 3.15
N GLU A 139 16.80 3.95 2.60
CA GLU A 139 17.06 4.45 1.25
C GLU A 139 16.35 3.57 0.21
N ARG A 140 16.45 2.24 0.33
CA ARG A 140 15.73 1.31 -0.55
C ARG A 140 14.22 1.56 -0.50
N GLN A 141 13.68 1.74 0.71
CA GLN A 141 12.26 1.99 0.93
C GLN A 141 11.79 3.26 0.20
N ARG A 142 12.54 4.37 0.35
CA ARG A 142 12.24 5.63 -0.36
C ARG A 142 12.29 5.47 -1.88
N VAL A 143 13.23 4.71 -2.39
CA VAL A 143 13.32 4.39 -3.83
C VAL A 143 12.12 3.55 -4.29
N ALA A 144 11.69 2.57 -3.50
CA ALA A 144 10.50 1.76 -3.80
C ALA A 144 9.23 2.60 -3.84
N PHE A 145 9.07 3.55 -2.89
CA PHE A 145 7.97 4.52 -2.92
C PHE A 145 8.04 5.39 -4.17
N GLY A 146 9.21 5.93 -4.50
CA GLY A 146 9.40 6.77 -5.67
C GLY A 146 9.03 6.07 -6.96
N ARG A 147 9.44 4.82 -7.13
CA ARG A 147 9.07 4.00 -8.28
C ARG A 147 7.56 3.80 -8.40
N ALA A 148 6.90 3.53 -7.27
CA ALA A 148 5.45 3.32 -7.25
C ALA A 148 4.68 4.63 -7.51
N VAL A 149 5.14 5.77 -6.99
CA VAL A 149 4.55 7.10 -7.21
C VAL A 149 4.72 7.56 -8.65
N LEU A 150 5.90 7.35 -9.25
CA LEU A 150 6.18 7.72 -10.65
C LEU A 150 5.32 6.95 -11.67
N ALA A 151 4.75 5.82 -11.28
CA ALA A 151 3.73 5.15 -12.08
C ALA A 151 2.39 5.93 -12.15
N SER A 152 2.28 7.08 -11.46
CA SER A 152 1.07 7.92 -11.36
C SER A 152 -0.19 7.14 -10.97
N PRO A 153 -0.14 6.36 -9.88
CA PRO A 153 -1.23 5.44 -9.55
C PRO A 153 -2.47 6.18 -9.03
N ARG A 154 -3.63 5.56 -9.20
CA ARG A 154 -4.90 5.98 -8.57
C ARG A 154 -5.01 5.56 -7.11
N LEU A 155 -4.28 4.52 -6.73
CA LEU A 155 -4.22 3.95 -5.40
C LEU A 155 -2.82 3.36 -5.18
N LEU A 156 -2.23 3.61 -4.01
CA LEU A 156 -0.97 3.01 -3.59
C LEU A 156 -1.25 1.93 -2.54
N LEU A 157 -0.77 0.72 -2.79
CA LEU A 157 -0.84 -0.42 -1.89
C LEU A 157 0.55 -0.63 -1.26
N LEU A 158 0.61 -0.62 0.07
CA LEU A 158 1.84 -0.72 0.84
C LEU A 158 1.73 -1.94 1.78
N ASP A 159 2.52 -2.97 1.52
CA ASP A 159 2.48 -4.23 2.27
C ASP A 159 3.63 -4.30 3.28
N GLU A 160 3.33 -4.00 4.53
CA GLU A 160 4.29 -3.95 5.64
C GLU A 160 5.59 -3.18 5.27
N PRO A 161 5.48 -1.96 4.70
CA PRO A 161 6.61 -1.30 4.07
C PRO A 161 7.72 -0.88 5.05
N LEU A 162 7.44 -0.83 6.35
CA LEU A 162 8.41 -0.49 7.38
C LEU A 162 8.88 -1.72 8.17
N ALA A 163 8.53 -2.94 7.72
CA ALA A 163 8.98 -4.15 8.37
C ALA A 163 10.52 -4.28 8.29
N GLY A 164 11.13 -4.69 9.40
CA GLY A 164 12.60 -4.86 9.46
C GLY A 164 13.40 -3.56 9.65
N LEU A 165 12.76 -2.39 9.68
CA LEU A 165 13.40 -1.14 10.06
C LEU A 165 13.36 -0.97 11.59
N ASP A 166 14.43 -0.43 12.16
CA ASP A 166 14.44 -0.02 13.56
C ASP A 166 13.57 1.22 13.81
N ALA A 167 13.31 1.55 15.07
CA ALA A 167 12.40 2.63 15.44
C ALA A 167 12.86 4.00 14.90
N GLU A 168 14.17 4.30 14.98
CA GLU A 168 14.71 5.57 14.49
C GLU A 168 14.52 5.72 12.98
N LEU A 169 14.73 4.64 12.23
CA LEU A 169 14.57 4.65 10.79
C LEU A 169 13.10 4.75 10.37
N LYS A 170 12.18 4.11 11.13
CA LYS A 170 10.74 4.26 10.92
C LYS A 170 10.29 5.71 11.09
N GLU A 171 10.74 6.38 12.17
CA GLU A 171 10.42 7.80 12.41
C GLU A 171 10.92 8.71 11.27
N ARG A 172 12.01 8.34 10.61
CA ARG A 172 12.52 9.07 9.44
C ARG A 172 11.74 8.80 8.16
N VAL A 173 11.19 7.58 7.99
CA VAL A 173 10.50 7.18 6.75
C VAL A 173 9.01 7.57 6.77
N ILE A 174 8.34 7.53 7.90
CA ILE A 174 6.91 7.89 8.04
C ILE A 174 6.58 9.27 7.45
N PRO A 175 7.35 10.36 7.69
CA PRO A 175 7.08 11.66 7.09
C PRO A 175 7.02 11.64 5.56
N TYR A 176 7.82 10.81 4.89
CA TYR A 176 7.78 10.72 3.42
C TYR A 176 6.46 10.15 2.92
N LEU A 177 5.85 9.18 3.63
CA LEU A 177 4.52 8.66 3.28
C LEU A 177 3.43 9.73 3.44
N LEU A 178 3.52 10.53 4.51
CA LEU A 178 2.60 11.66 4.71
C LEU A 178 2.80 12.73 3.62
N THR A 179 4.04 13.02 3.23
CA THR A 179 4.33 13.95 2.13
C THR A 179 3.82 13.41 0.80
N ILE A 180 3.99 12.12 0.49
CA ILE A 180 3.41 11.50 -0.71
C ILE A 180 1.88 11.69 -0.74
N ARG A 181 1.19 11.49 0.40
CA ARG A 181 -0.25 11.72 0.52
C ARG A 181 -0.62 13.16 0.22
N ASP A 182 0.13 14.11 0.78
CA ASP A 182 -0.24 15.53 0.77
C ASP A 182 0.16 16.22 -0.53
N GLU A 183 1.36 15.94 -1.05
CA GLU A 183 1.87 16.54 -2.28
C GLU A 183 1.25 15.92 -3.55
N PHE A 184 1.14 14.61 -3.60
CA PHE A 184 0.64 13.93 -4.81
C PHE A 184 -0.84 13.57 -4.73
N GLY A 185 -1.48 13.72 -3.56
CA GLY A 185 -2.89 13.40 -3.38
C GLY A 185 -3.25 11.94 -3.68
N ILE A 186 -2.28 11.01 -3.58
CA ILE A 186 -2.47 9.60 -3.86
C ILE A 186 -3.03 8.92 -2.61
N PRO A 187 -4.23 8.32 -2.68
CA PRO A 187 -4.76 7.53 -1.57
C PRO A 187 -3.96 6.25 -1.38
N MET A 188 -3.91 5.77 -0.13
CA MET A 188 -3.11 4.61 0.25
C MET A 188 -3.91 3.56 1.00
N LEU A 189 -3.61 2.30 0.74
CA LEU A 189 -3.98 1.17 1.58
C LEU A 189 -2.69 0.65 2.23
N TYR A 190 -2.57 0.83 3.54
CA TYR A 190 -1.37 0.58 4.32
C TYR A 190 -1.54 -0.65 5.19
N VAL A 191 -0.80 -1.71 4.91
CA VAL A 191 -0.81 -2.94 5.71
C VAL A 191 0.29 -2.88 6.76
N SER A 192 -0.08 -3.12 8.01
CA SER A 192 0.87 -3.34 9.11
C SER A 192 0.26 -4.19 10.22
N HIS A 193 1.11 -4.83 11.00
CA HIS A 193 0.77 -5.46 12.28
C HIS A 193 1.23 -4.60 13.47
N ASN A 194 1.83 -3.43 13.23
CA ASN A 194 2.28 -2.48 14.23
C ASN A 194 1.23 -1.37 14.43
N ALA A 195 0.67 -1.28 15.64
CA ALA A 195 -0.37 -0.32 15.98
C ALA A 195 0.13 1.13 15.93
N ASP A 196 1.40 1.39 16.29
CA ASP A 196 1.98 2.73 16.28
C ASP A 196 2.09 3.29 14.87
N GLU A 197 2.48 2.46 13.90
CA GLU A 197 2.50 2.83 12.47
C GLU A 197 1.09 3.16 11.96
N ILE A 198 0.11 2.33 12.30
CA ILE A 198 -1.28 2.53 11.91
C ILE A 198 -1.82 3.85 12.46
N VAL A 199 -1.58 4.12 13.75
CA VAL A 199 -2.07 5.36 14.39
C VAL A 199 -1.35 6.59 13.85
N ALA A 200 -0.06 6.48 13.52
CA ALA A 200 0.72 7.59 12.98
C ALA A 200 0.32 7.97 11.54
N LEU A 201 -0.12 7.00 10.73
CA LEU A 201 -0.32 7.18 9.30
C LEU A 201 -1.78 7.19 8.85
N CYS A 202 -2.64 6.38 9.48
CA CYS A 202 -3.93 6.05 8.91
C CYS A 202 -5.07 6.89 9.49
N ASP A 203 -6.03 7.25 8.64
CA ASP A 203 -7.26 7.93 9.05
C ASP A 203 -8.33 6.92 9.50
N ASP A 204 -8.45 5.81 8.76
CA ASP A 204 -9.43 4.73 8.96
C ASP A 204 -8.71 3.38 8.96
N VAL A 205 -9.26 2.39 9.66
CA VAL A 205 -8.62 1.08 9.83
C VAL A 205 -9.63 -0.04 9.62
N LEU A 206 -9.19 -1.06 8.89
CA LEU A 206 -9.87 -2.33 8.75
C LEU A 206 -9.08 -3.39 9.52
N LEU A 207 -9.69 -3.96 10.57
CA LEU A 207 -9.10 -5.05 11.35
C LEU A 207 -9.42 -6.39 10.69
N LEU A 208 -8.36 -7.10 10.27
CA LEU A 208 -8.47 -8.38 9.59
C LEU A 208 -8.01 -9.52 10.47
N GLU A 209 -8.90 -10.49 10.74
CA GLU A 209 -8.61 -11.70 11.49
C GLU A 209 -9.05 -12.93 10.70
N ARG A 210 -8.14 -13.88 10.48
CA ARG A 210 -8.40 -15.14 9.75
C ARG A 210 -9.22 -14.93 8.47
N GLY A 211 -8.83 -13.92 7.68
CA GLY A 211 -9.47 -13.61 6.42
C GLY A 211 -10.76 -12.82 6.50
N ARG A 212 -11.22 -12.41 7.68
CA ARG A 212 -12.46 -11.66 7.86
C ARG A 212 -12.22 -10.27 8.42
N CYS A 213 -12.97 -9.29 7.92
CA CYS A 213 -13.02 -7.98 8.53
C CYS A 213 -13.90 -8.05 9.79
N VAL A 214 -13.26 -8.03 10.96
CA VAL A 214 -13.98 -8.14 12.24
C VAL A 214 -14.40 -6.78 12.80
N ARG A 215 -13.60 -5.73 12.57
CA ARG A 215 -13.89 -4.35 13.01
C ARG A 215 -13.41 -3.35 11.95
N ARG A 216 -14.07 -2.22 11.91
CA ARG A 216 -13.67 -1.07 11.11
C ARG A 216 -14.01 0.23 11.81
N GLY A 217 -13.18 1.25 11.64
CA GLY A 217 -13.40 2.58 12.20
C GLY A 217 -12.16 3.45 12.12
N THR A 218 -12.24 4.65 12.69
CA THR A 218 -11.09 5.55 12.80
C THR A 218 -10.05 4.98 13.76
N CYS A 219 -8.78 5.39 13.61
CA CYS A 219 -7.72 5.00 14.55
C CYS A 219 -8.10 5.32 15.99
N ALA A 220 -8.67 6.50 16.25
CA ALA A 220 -9.11 6.91 17.59
C ALA A 220 -10.23 6.01 18.17
N ALA A 221 -11.07 5.42 17.31
CA ALA A 221 -12.10 4.50 17.75
C ALA A 221 -11.55 3.12 18.12
N LEU A 222 -10.52 2.64 17.41
CA LEU A 222 -10.02 1.28 17.52
C LEU A 222 -8.79 1.13 18.42
N PHE A 223 -7.97 2.19 18.58
CA PHE A 223 -6.74 2.13 19.35
C PHE A 223 -6.79 3.05 20.59
N ALA A 224 -6.09 2.66 21.64
CA ALA A 224 -5.86 3.46 22.85
C ALA A 224 -4.37 3.56 23.12
N ALA A 225 -3.92 4.72 23.63
CA ALA A 225 -2.56 4.86 24.15
C ALA A 225 -2.35 3.92 25.34
N SER A 226 -1.25 3.20 25.36
CA SER A 226 -0.82 2.37 26.47
C SER A 226 0.17 3.13 27.38
N ALA A 227 0.53 2.55 28.52
CA ALA A 227 1.41 3.18 29.52
C ALA A 227 2.87 3.40 29.07
N ALA A 228 3.30 2.78 27.98
CA ALA A 228 4.54 3.08 27.25
C ALA A 228 4.14 3.77 25.92
N PRO A 229 5.04 4.42 25.15
CA PRO A 229 4.64 5.13 23.94
C PRO A 229 4.18 4.18 22.80
N HIS A 230 3.22 3.33 23.12
CA HIS A 230 2.66 2.33 22.21
C HIS A 230 1.14 2.37 22.25
N TYR A 231 0.53 2.02 21.13
CA TYR A 231 -0.91 1.90 20.98
C TYR A 231 -1.33 0.42 21.04
N VAL A 232 -2.49 0.18 21.59
CA VAL A 232 -3.10 -1.15 21.66
C VAL A 232 -4.54 -1.08 21.15
N LEU A 233 -5.03 -2.18 20.59
CA LEU A 233 -6.45 -2.30 20.22
C LEU A 233 -7.31 -2.17 21.48
N LYS A 234 -8.37 -1.38 21.37
CA LYS A 234 -9.41 -1.33 22.41
C LYS A 234 -10.15 -2.67 22.41
N PRO A 235 -10.51 -3.19 23.59
CA PRO A 235 -11.42 -4.33 23.69
C PRO A 235 -12.76 -4.01 23.00
N ASP A 236 -13.49 -5.03 22.65
CA ASP A 236 -14.83 -4.95 22.05
C ASP A 236 -15.85 -4.34 23.03
#